data_adfd7121a2a1cb74cd85dcc3d1828752
#
_entry.id   adfd7121a2a1cb74cd85dcc3d1828752
#
_cell.length_a   1.000
_cell.length_b   1.000
_cell.length_c   1.000
_cell.angle_alpha   90.00
_cell.angle_beta   90.00
_cell.angle_gamma   90.00
#
_symmetry.space_group_name_H-M   'P 1'
#
loop_
_entity.id
_entity.type
_entity.pdbx_description
1 polymer ?
#
loop_
_entity_poly.entity_id
_entity_poly.type
_entity_poly.pdbx_seq_one_letter_code
_entity_poly.pdbx_strand_id
1 'polypeptide(L)'
;MKIDNNLKNIFDSLYDGILIIDKNGIVLYTNPSYTRITKINKEDIENKRLLDVRKDSHLTKVMKTGIKEIGQYRTINNIKYIVNMVPIIEEGKIVGGISVLNDMQDIQKNLDKTLAILDNLKEKVKILNKSKYNFDSIIAVDKNSIEIKNYSKKISLNDSNILITGESGTGKKIYAHAIHNRSNRASFPFISINCTTFSKENLEKELFGSEQDVFYDEKRRKIGLLQLVDRGTLFLDEISELDYSLQTKLLHVLQEKTLIQIGGLKEIPIDFRLICTTNKDLLELVNQGKFRKDLYYRISVIPLKLLPLKNRRGDIPALADKFLKDLSKKYRKEVSFSEDVIKLLSNYDWSGNIRELRNIVEFLFNTSDSTIITIEDLPDYLYISKENEHYKNLNDYLKECEKKYIKKILNNFDNSLEGKKQAAKLLEISLATLYNKLS
;
A
#
# COMPACT_ATOMS: atom_id res chain seq x y z
N MET A 1 -5.02 58.49 23.75
CA MET A 1 -4.51 57.47 22.84
C MET A 1 -4.68 57.94 21.41
N LYS A 2 -3.59 58.04 20.59
CA LYS A 2 -3.64 58.33 19.15
C LYS A 2 -3.12 57.11 18.41
N ILE A 3 -3.82 56.64 17.43
CA ILE A 3 -3.39 55.53 16.56
C ILE A 3 -2.65 56.17 15.38
N ASP A 4 -1.36 55.91 15.22
CA ASP A 4 -0.57 56.42 14.11
C ASP A 4 -0.95 55.75 12.78
N ASN A 5 -0.50 56.35 11.66
CA ASN A 5 -0.84 55.81 10.32
C ASN A 5 -0.16 54.48 10.04
N ASN A 6 0.98 54.17 10.64
CA ASN A 6 1.66 52.91 10.45
C ASN A 6 0.85 51.77 11.10
N LEU A 7 0.37 51.96 12.31
CA LEU A 7 -0.50 51.00 13.00
C LEU A 7 -1.82 50.81 12.26
N LYS A 8 -2.41 51.87 11.69
CA LYS A 8 -3.62 51.73 10.85
C LYS A 8 -3.37 50.87 9.64
N ASN A 9 -2.28 51.09 8.91
CA ASN A 9 -1.94 50.30 7.74
C ASN A 9 -1.72 48.80 8.09
N ILE A 10 -1.14 48.51 9.26
CA ILE A 10 -1.00 47.14 9.75
C ILE A 10 -2.37 46.53 10.03
N PHE A 11 -3.23 47.25 10.76
CA PHE A 11 -4.56 46.75 11.10
C PHE A 11 -5.44 46.60 9.85
N ASP A 12 -5.33 47.49 8.88
CA ASP A 12 -6.08 47.42 7.61
C ASP A 12 -5.70 46.19 6.78
N SER A 13 -4.46 45.68 6.92
CA SER A 13 -4.00 44.48 6.24
C SER A 13 -4.48 43.17 6.88
N LEU A 14 -5.01 43.22 8.10
CA LEU A 14 -5.46 42.06 8.83
C LEU A 14 -6.83 41.59 8.36
N TYR A 15 -7.02 40.29 8.27
CA TYR A 15 -8.27 39.67 7.85
C TYR A 15 -9.33 39.68 8.98
N ASP A 16 -8.87 39.75 10.22
CA ASP A 16 -9.73 39.85 11.40
C ASP A 16 -10.30 41.27 11.55
N GLY A 17 -11.57 41.35 11.99
CA GLY A 17 -12.20 42.65 12.25
C GLY A 17 -11.66 43.29 13.52
N ILE A 18 -11.14 44.51 13.43
CA ILE A 18 -10.60 45.24 14.58
C ILE A 18 -11.43 46.49 14.86
N LEU A 19 -11.76 46.66 16.14
CA LEU A 19 -12.38 47.89 16.67
C LEU A 19 -11.63 48.31 17.93
N ILE A 20 -11.30 49.63 18.01
CA ILE A 20 -10.58 50.24 19.14
C ILE A 20 -11.41 51.41 19.68
N ILE A 21 -11.57 51.43 21.00
CA ILE A 21 -12.26 52.53 21.71
C ILE A 21 -11.32 53.22 22.70
N ASP A 22 -11.63 54.50 22.98
CA ASP A 22 -10.96 55.27 24.03
C ASP A 22 -11.53 54.94 25.43
N LYS A 23 -11.00 55.60 26.48
CA LYS A 23 -11.44 55.46 27.88
C LYS A 23 -12.90 55.83 28.10
N ASN A 24 -13.49 56.65 27.24
CA ASN A 24 -14.88 57.12 27.32
C ASN A 24 -15.84 56.23 26.52
N GLY A 25 -15.33 55.19 25.85
CA GLY A 25 -16.09 54.28 25.00
C GLY A 25 -16.39 54.84 23.61
N ILE A 26 -15.65 55.88 23.19
CA ILE A 26 -15.74 56.43 21.82
C ILE A 26 -14.89 55.59 20.90
N VAL A 27 -15.42 55.18 19.74
CA VAL A 27 -14.72 54.40 18.74
C VAL A 27 -13.67 55.27 18.04
N LEU A 28 -12.39 54.90 18.19
CA LEU A 28 -11.27 55.58 17.58
C LEU A 28 -10.90 55.06 16.20
N TYR A 29 -11.17 53.76 15.98
CA TYR A 29 -10.75 53.11 14.76
C TYR A 29 -11.50 51.81 14.52
N THR A 30 -11.81 51.54 13.26
CA THR A 30 -12.25 50.25 12.74
C THR A 30 -11.50 49.94 11.43
N ASN A 31 -11.09 48.69 11.22
CA ASN A 31 -10.47 48.27 9.98
C ASN A 31 -11.51 47.82 8.93
N PRO A 32 -11.14 47.65 7.64
CA PRO A 32 -12.06 47.19 6.60
C PRO A 32 -12.70 45.84 6.90
N SER A 33 -11.98 44.92 7.57
CA SER A 33 -12.50 43.60 7.96
C SER A 33 -13.60 43.69 9.01
N TYR A 34 -13.56 44.67 9.91
CA TYR A 34 -14.67 44.93 10.85
C TYR A 34 -15.97 45.28 10.11
N THR A 35 -15.91 46.18 9.10
CA THR A 35 -17.05 46.51 8.24
C THR A 35 -17.54 45.30 7.47
N ARG A 36 -16.61 44.50 6.92
CA ARG A 36 -16.93 43.25 6.19
C ARG A 36 -17.74 42.28 7.06
N ILE A 37 -17.31 42.06 8.32
CA ILE A 37 -17.91 41.07 9.23
C ILE A 37 -19.23 41.63 9.83
N THR A 38 -19.23 42.86 10.29
CA THR A 38 -20.41 43.40 11.01
C THR A 38 -21.44 44.05 10.11
N LYS A 39 -21.08 44.38 8.86
CA LYS A 39 -21.88 45.22 7.93
C LYS A 39 -22.18 46.63 8.47
N ILE A 40 -21.39 47.12 9.42
CA ILE A 40 -21.47 48.49 9.93
C ILE A 40 -20.34 49.27 9.26
N ASN A 41 -20.71 50.34 8.54
CA ASN A 41 -19.73 51.20 7.89
C ASN A 41 -18.91 52.00 8.90
N LYS A 42 -17.67 52.30 8.53
CA LYS A 42 -16.75 53.08 9.36
C LYS A 42 -17.34 54.41 9.77
N GLU A 43 -18.00 55.12 8.87
CA GLU A 43 -18.66 56.43 9.08
C GLU A 43 -19.82 56.37 10.06
N ASP A 44 -20.43 55.19 10.19
CA ASP A 44 -21.57 55.00 11.10
C ASP A 44 -21.15 54.74 12.54
N ILE A 45 -19.90 54.38 12.80
CA ILE A 45 -19.43 53.95 14.11
C ILE A 45 -18.23 54.75 14.65
N GLU A 46 -17.28 55.21 13.81
CA GLU A 46 -16.12 55.98 14.28
C GLU A 46 -16.55 57.35 14.82
N ASN A 47 -15.85 57.84 15.85
CA ASN A 47 -16.12 59.05 16.61
C ASN A 47 -17.48 59.06 17.34
N LYS A 48 -18.18 57.93 17.42
CA LYS A 48 -19.43 57.79 18.19
C LYS A 48 -19.20 56.88 19.41
N ARG A 49 -20.07 56.95 20.39
CA ARG A 49 -20.06 56.04 21.52
C ARG A 49 -20.42 54.61 21.03
N LEU A 50 -19.60 53.63 21.36
CA LEU A 50 -19.82 52.26 20.93
C LEU A 50 -21.22 51.74 21.32
N LEU A 51 -21.71 52.05 22.54
CA LEU A 51 -23.01 51.58 23.02
C LEU A 51 -24.21 52.21 22.30
N ASP A 52 -24.02 53.38 21.65
CA ASP A 52 -25.08 54.00 20.87
C ASP A 52 -25.33 53.28 19.55
N VAL A 53 -24.24 52.72 18.99
CA VAL A 53 -24.28 51.95 17.73
C VAL A 53 -24.41 50.45 17.99
N ARG A 54 -23.77 49.97 19.04
CA ARG A 54 -23.70 48.56 19.44
C ARG A 54 -24.10 48.37 20.90
N LYS A 55 -25.39 48.34 21.18
CA LYS A 55 -25.96 48.20 22.54
C LYS A 55 -25.57 46.88 23.23
N ASP A 56 -25.30 45.84 22.45
CA ASP A 56 -24.89 44.50 22.87
C ASP A 56 -23.37 44.33 23.12
N SER A 57 -22.59 45.41 22.94
CA SER A 57 -21.13 45.30 23.07
C SER A 57 -20.68 45.22 24.53
N HIS A 58 -19.92 44.20 24.87
CA HIS A 58 -19.32 44.04 26.20
C HIS A 58 -17.95 44.72 26.35
N LEU A 59 -17.41 45.34 25.32
CA LEU A 59 -16.08 45.96 25.38
C LEU A 59 -15.99 47.08 26.46
N THR A 60 -17.08 47.86 26.61
CA THR A 60 -17.17 48.87 27.68
C THR A 60 -17.21 48.24 29.07
N LYS A 61 -17.79 47.03 29.24
CA LYS A 61 -17.75 46.26 30.48
C LYS A 61 -16.34 45.76 30.75
N VAL A 62 -15.65 45.23 29.77
CA VAL A 62 -14.23 44.78 29.85
C VAL A 62 -13.33 45.92 30.30
N MET A 63 -13.56 47.13 29.80
CA MET A 63 -12.82 48.32 30.25
C MET A 63 -13.10 48.68 31.70
N LYS A 64 -14.36 48.59 32.15
CA LYS A 64 -14.72 48.90 33.55
C LYS A 64 -14.16 47.89 34.56
N THR A 65 -14.15 46.59 34.18
CA THR A 65 -13.72 45.51 35.07
C THR A 65 -12.24 45.23 34.96
N GLY A 66 -11.59 45.62 33.86
CA GLY A 66 -10.21 45.25 33.55
C GLY A 66 -10.03 43.78 33.17
N ILE A 67 -11.11 42.99 33.12
CA ILE A 67 -11.07 41.54 32.84
C ILE A 67 -11.32 41.33 31.34
N LYS A 68 -10.36 40.67 30.67
CA LYS A 68 -10.48 40.30 29.24
C LYS A 68 -11.58 39.26 29.02
N GLU A 69 -12.34 39.38 27.96
CA GLU A 69 -13.27 38.35 27.46
C GLU A 69 -12.74 37.78 26.14
N ILE A 70 -12.40 36.47 26.14
CA ILE A 70 -11.80 35.78 24.99
C ILE A 70 -12.74 34.67 24.51
N GLY A 71 -12.83 34.48 23.17
CA GLY A 71 -13.58 33.39 22.57
C GLY A 71 -15.10 33.53 22.72
N GLN A 72 -15.63 34.74 22.88
CA GLN A 72 -17.06 34.95 23.05
C GLN A 72 -17.79 34.84 21.72
N TYR A 73 -18.82 33.99 21.68
CA TYR A 73 -19.71 33.88 20.52
C TYR A 73 -20.70 35.06 20.49
N ARG A 74 -20.82 35.69 19.33
CA ARG A 74 -21.76 36.76 19.09
C ARG A 74 -22.42 36.61 17.72
N THR A 75 -23.61 37.22 17.57
CA THR A 75 -24.32 37.27 16.29
C THR A 75 -24.71 38.71 16.01
N ILE A 76 -24.42 39.20 14.81
CA ILE A 76 -24.89 40.50 14.33
C ILE A 76 -25.38 40.35 12.89
N ASN A 77 -26.56 40.89 12.57
CA ASN A 77 -27.14 40.80 11.23
C ASN A 77 -27.10 39.36 10.63
N ASN A 78 -27.42 38.34 11.45
CA ASN A 78 -27.32 36.89 11.11
C ASN A 78 -25.91 36.35 10.85
N ILE A 79 -24.85 37.14 11.06
CA ILE A 79 -23.48 36.71 10.96
C ILE A 79 -22.98 36.30 12.34
N LYS A 80 -22.54 35.04 12.46
CA LYS A 80 -21.91 34.50 13.69
C LYS A 80 -20.42 34.76 13.66
N TYR A 81 -19.88 35.30 14.73
CA TYR A 81 -18.45 35.56 14.86
C TYR A 81 -17.97 35.29 16.29
N ILE A 82 -16.68 35.05 16.42
CA ILE A 82 -15.98 34.96 17.70
C ILE A 82 -15.34 36.33 17.97
N VAL A 83 -15.49 36.84 19.17
CA VAL A 83 -14.88 38.10 19.55
C VAL A 83 -13.98 37.93 20.77
N ASN A 84 -12.80 38.53 20.68
CA ASN A 84 -11.87 38.71 21.77
C ASN A 84 -11.86 40.20 22.16
N MET A 85 -12.13 40.50 23.42
CA MET A 85 -12.18 41.86 23.94
C MET A 85 -11.16 42.03 25.06
N VAL A 86 -10.26 42.99 24.92
CA VAL A 86 -9.15 43.20 25.84
C VAL A 86 -9.01 44.67 26.17
N PRO A 87 -8.82 45.06 27.48
CA PRO A 87 -8.51 46.43 27.83
C PRO A 87 -7.09 46.80 27.37
N ILE A 88 -6.91 48.04 26.90
CA ILE A 88 -5.61 48.64 26.61
C ILE A 88 -5.13 49.34 27.84
N ILE A 89 -3.97 48.94 28.37
CA ILE A 89 -3.42 49.47 29.62
C ILE A 89 -2.09 50.17 29.31
N GLU A 90 -1.97 51.42 29.73
CA GLU A 90 -0.75 52.21 29.69
C GLU A 90 -0.42 52.66 31.13
N GLU A 91 0.79 52.46 31.60
CA GLU A 91 1.23 52.84 32.97
C GLU A 91 0.29 52.38 34.09
N GLY A 92 -0.29 51.18 33.95
CA GLY A 92 -1.22 50.63 34.94
C GLY A 92 -2.64 51.18 34.90
N LYS A 93 -2.96 52.10 33.98
CA LYS A 93 -4.30 52.68 33.79
C LYS A 93 -4.92 52.21 32.49
N ILE A 94 -6.23 51.93 32.52
CA ILE A 94 -6.97 51.58 31.31
C ILE A 94 -7.20 52.85 30.49
N VAL A 95 -6.61 52.91 29.31
CA VAL A 95 -6.69 54.04 28.38
C VAL A 95 -7.63 53.79 27.20
N GLY A 96 -8.06 52.54 27.02
CA GLY A 96 -8.95 52.16 25.93
C GLY A 96 -9.25 50.63 25.93
N GLY A 97 -9.90 50.18 24.88
CA GLY A 97 -10.18 48.75 24.67
C GLY A 97 -10.10 48.38 23.20
N ILE A 98 -9.70 47.13 22.95
CA ILE A 98 -9.66 46.55 21.61
C ILE A 98 -10.57 45.33 21.53
N SER A 99 -11.27 45.21 20.42
CA SER A 99 -12.08 44.05 20.06
C SER A 99 -11.60 43.49 18.75
N VAL A 100 -11.30 42.20 18.73
CA VAL A 100 -10.88 41.43 17.52
C VAL A 100 -11.95 40.41 17.20
N LEU A 101 -12.48 40.45 15.98
CA LEU A 101 -13.59 39.64 15.50
C LEU A 101 -13.13 38.68 14.44
N ASN A 102 -13.44 37.38 14.59
CA ASN A 102 -13.19 36.34 13.60
C ASN A 102 -14.52 35.80 13.06
N ASP A 103 -14.70 35.82 11.74
CA ASP A 103 -15.90 35.30 11.09
C ASP A 103 -15.93 33.77 11.19
N MET A 104 -17.00 33.23 11.78
CA MET A 104 -17.16 31.78 11.90
C MET A 104 -17.43 31.11 10.55
N GLN A 105 -18.03 31.80 9.59
CA GLN A 105 -18.25 31.20 8.27
C GLN A 105 -16.95 30.98 7.52
N ASP A 106 -15.98 31.89 7.67
CA ASP A 106 -14.66 31.73 7.04
C ASP A 106 -13.86 30.60 7.69
N ILE A 107 -13.93 30.48 9.02
CA ILE A 107 -13.32 29.34 9.76
C ILE A 107 -13.96 28.03 9.34
N GLN A 108 -15.31 27.98 9.28
CA GLN A 108 -16.03 26.78 8.88
C GLN A 108 -15.70 26.37 7.43
N LYS A 109 -15.69 27.30 6.46
CA LYS A 109 -15.32 27.05 5.08
C LYS A 109 -13.89 26.49 4.93
N ASN A 110 -12.94 27.02 5.72
CA ASN A 110 -11.56 26.53 5.69
C ASN A 110 -11.46 25.13 6.30
N LEU A 111 -12.20 24.86 7.38
CA LEU A 111 -12.28 23.54 7.99
C LEU A 111 -12.91 22.52 7.01
N ASP A 112 -14.05 22.88 6.40
CA ASP A 112 -14.74 22.02 5.43
C ASP A 112 -13.86 21.70 4.20
N LYS A 113 -13.12 22.70 3.68
CA LYS A 113 -12.13 22.49 2.61
C LYS A 113 -11.03 21.51 3.05
N THR A 114 -10.51 21.69 4.26
CA THR A 114 -9.43 20.83 4.79
C THR A 114 -9.94 19.41 5.01
N LEU A 115 -11.15 19.24 5.55
CA LEU A 115 -11.79 17.95 5.73
C LEU A 115 -12.07 17.26 4.38
N ALA A 116 -12.55 17.98 3.37
CA ALA A 116 -12.77 17.47 2.03
C ALA A 116 -11.46 17.02 1.35
N ILE A 117 -10.35 17.74 1.55
CA ILE A 117 -9.03 17.33 1.07
C ILE A 117 -8.57 16.06 1.78
N LEU A 118 -8.74 15.97 3.10
CA LEU A 118 -8.39 14.79 3.89
C LEU A 118 -9.21 13.57 3.48
N ASP A 119 -10.51 13.71 3.25
CA ASP A 119 -11.37 12.61 2.82
C ASP A 119 -11.05 12.17 1.40
N ASN A 120 -10.72 13.09 0.49
CA ASN A 120 -10.26 12.78 -0.85
C ASN A 120 -8.90 12.03 -0.84
N LEU A 121 -7.99 12.42 0.06
CA LEU A 121 -6.71 11.72 0.27
C LEU A 121 -6.92 10.33 0.85
N LYS A 122 -7.80 10.18 1.85
CA LYS A 122 -8.19 8.87 2.43
C LYS A 122 -8.81 7.95 1.38
N GLU A 123 -9.72 8.45 0.54
CA GLU A 123 -10.33 7.69 -0.55
C GLU A 123 -9.27 7.26 -1.59
N LYS A 124 -8.37 8.15 -1.99
CA LYS A 124 -7.25 7.80 -2.88
C LYS A 124 -6.33 6.74 -2.30
N VAL A 125 -5.98 6.85 -1.01
CA VAL A 125 -5.19 5.83 -0.29
C VAL A 125 -5.96 4.52 -0.21
N LYS A 126 -7.26 4.54 0.04
CA LYS A 126 -8.13 3.37 0.07
C LYS A 126 -8.24 2.66 -1.29
N ILE A 127 -8.31 3.43 -2.40
CA ILE A 127 -8.36 2.90 -3.76
C ILE A 127 -7.01 2.32 -4.19
N LEU A 128 -5.91 3.00 -3.91
CA LEU A 128 -4.56 2.60 -4.31
C LEU A 128 -4.01 1.41 -3.49
N ASN A 129 -4.41 1.27 -2.24
CA ASN A 129 -3.82 0.33 -1.29
C ASN A 129 -4.83 -0.63 -0.65
N LYS A 130 -6.02 -0.82 -1.25
CA LYS A 130 -7.00 -1.78 -0.74
C LYS A 130 -6.45 -3.20 -0.82
N SER A 131 -6.50 -3.90 0.30
CA SER A 131 -6.16 -5.32 0.35
C SER A 131 -7.11 -6.12 -0.56
N LYS A 132 -6.52 -6.84 -1.54
CA LYS A 132 -7.26 -7.48 -2.65
C LYS A 132 -7.63 -8.93 -2.38
N TYR A 133 -6.90 -9.61 -1.48
CA TYR A 133 -7.01 -11.05 -1.28
C TYR A 133 -7.44 -11.36 0.16
N ASN A 134 -8.28 -12.37 0.31
CA ASN A 134 -8.66 -12.96 1.58
C ASN A 134 -8.17 -14.42 1.65
N PHE A 135 -8.44 -15.13 2.75
CA PHE A 135 -8.06 -16.54 2.88
C PHE A 135 -8.78 -17.46 1.89
N ASP A 136 -9.93 -17.04 1.33
CA ASP A 136 -10.64 -17.84 0.30
C ASP A 136 -9.93 -17.77 -1.05
N SER A 137 -9.12 -16.72 -1.26
CA SER A 137 -8.25 -16.60 -2.42
C SER A 137 -7.05 -17.56 -2.37
N ILE A 138 -6.75 -18.16 -1.22
CA ILE A 138 -5.64 -19.10 -1.03
C ILE A 138 -6.14 -20.52 -1.26
N ILE A 139 -5.71 -21.14 -2.35
CA ILE A 139 -5.94 -22.55 -2.63
C ILE A 139 -4.97 -23.37 -1.78
N ALA A 140 -5.51 -24.28 -1.00
CA ALA A 140 -4.77 -25.18 -0.12
C ALA A 140 -5.53 -26.49 -0.05
N VAL A 141 -5.04 -27.50 -0.73
CA VAL A 141 -5.56 -28.88 -0.78
C VAL A 141 -4.56 -29.83 -0.12
N ASP A 142 -3.27 -29.59 -0.35
CA ASP A 142 -2.18 -30.31 0.29
C ASP A 142 -2.21 -30.11 1.82
N LYS A 143 -1.93 -31.18 2.58
CA LYS A 143 -1.93 -31.15 4.06
C LYS A 143 -1.06 -30.00 4.61
N ASN A 144 0.16 -29.85 4.09
CA ASN A 144 1.07 -28.80 4.55
C ASN A 144 0.53 -27.38 4.25
N SER A 145 -0.12 -27.20 3.10
CA SER A 145 -0.75 -25.93 2.72
C SER A 145 -1.94 -25.59 3.62
N ILE A 146 -2.75 -26.60 3.97
CA ILE A 146 -3.89 -26.43 4.90
C ILE A 146 -3.38 -26.03 6.29
N GLU A 147 -2.33 -26.68 6.79
CA GLU A 147 -1.72 -26.33 8.07
C GLU A 147 -1.19 -24.90 8.10
N ILE A 148 -0.43 -24.50 7.08
CA ILE A 148 0.10 -23.12 6.93
C ILE A 148 -1.06 -22.11 6.86
N LYS A 149 -2.09 -22.39 6.08
CA LYS A 149 -3.29 -21.53 5.96
C LYS A 149 -4.00 -21.38 7.30
N ASN A 150 -4.19 -22.45 8.06
CA ASN A 150 -4.81 -22.41 9.37
C ASN A 150 -3.96 -21.69 10.41
N TYR A 151 -2.65 -21.92 10.41
CA TYR A 151 -1.70 -21.15 11.23
C TYR A 151 -1.77 -19.66 10.90
N SER A 152 -1.78 -19.31 9.62
CA SER A 152 -1.90 -17.91 9.17
C SER A 152 -3.19 -17.25 9.62
N LYS A 153 -4.32 -17.98 9.61
CA LYS A 153 -5.60 -17.51 10.17
C LYS A 153 -5.51 -17.22 11.66
N LYS A 154 -4.80 -18.06 12.43
CA LYS A 154 -4.62 -17.89 13.87
C LYS A 154 -3.79 -16.64 14.18
N ILE A 155 -2.63 -16.46 13.52
CA ILE A 155 -1.74 -15.33 13.76
C ILE A 155 -2.29 -13.99 13.24
N SER A 156 -3.27 -14.01 12.34
CA SER A 156 -3.87 -12.78 11.80
C SER A 156 -4.54 -11.92 12.87
N LEU A 157 -5.05 -12.53 13.95
CA LEU A 157 -5.75 -11.83 15.04
C LEU A 157 -4.81 -11.11 16.01
N ASN A 158 -3.50 -11.38 15.95
CA ASN A 158 -2.49 -10.72 16.79
C ASN A 158 -1.92 -9.49 16.08
N ASP A 159 -1.53 -8.47 16.84
CA ASP A 159 -0.89 -7.25 16.31
C ASP A 159 0.63 -7.36 16.14
N SER A 160 1.21 -8.52 16.44
CA SER A 160 2.64 -8.76 16.29
C SER A 160 3.10 -8.67 14.83
N ASN A 161 4.36 -8.28 14.64
CA ASN A 161 5.01 -8.27 13.34
C ASN A 161 5.15 -9.68 12.78
N ILE A 162 4.95 -9.83 11.48
CA ILE A 162 5.03 -11.12 10.79
C ILE A 162 6.11 -11.06 9.70
N LEU A 163 7.01 -12.03 9.70
CA LEU A 163 7.97 -12.24 8.64
C LEU A 163 7.58 -13.47 7.82
N ILE A 164 7.18 -13.26 6.57
CA ILE A 164 6.81 -14.33 5.63
C ILE A 164 8.02 -14.65 4.76
N THR A 165 8.54 -15.86 4.88
CA THR A 165 9.68 -16.35 4.07
C THR A 165 9.23 -17.41 3.08
N GLY A 166 9.98 -17.54 1.98
CA GLY A 166 9.73 -18.55 0.96
C GLY A 166 10.24 -18.10 -0.41
N GLU A 167 10.40 -19.04 -1.32
CA GLU A 167 10.86 -18.79 -2.68
C GLU A 167 9.97 -17.78 -3.43
N SER A 168 10.52 -17.19 -4.51
CA SER A 168 9.72 -16.32 -5.39
C SER A 168 8.55 -17.09 -5.98
N GLY A 169 7.38 -16.45 -6.10
CA GLY A 169 6.19 -17.08 -6.68
C GLY A 169 5.40 -18.02 -5.76
N THR A 170 5.77 -18.19 -4.49
CA THR A 170 5.06 -19.08 -3.54
C THR A 170 3.72 -18.51 -3.01
N GLY A 171 3.45 -17.23 -3.23
CA GLY A 171 2.21 -16.58 -2.81
C GLY A 171 2.33 -15.67 -1.58
N LYS A 172 3.54 -15.29 -1.16
CA LYS A 172 3.80 -14.43 0.03
C LYS A 172 2.90 -13.21 0.10
N LYS A 173 2.73 -12.50 -1.02
CA LYS A 173 1.87 -11.31 -1.11
C LYS A 173 0.39 -11.64 -0.83
N ILE A 174 -0.12 -12.75 -1.32
CA ILE A 174 -1.52 -13.16 -1.10
C ILE A 174 -1.76 -13.42 0.39
N TYR A 175 -0.81 -14.09 1.06
CA TYR A 175 -0.88 -14.32 2.51
C TYR A 175 -0.84 -13.01 3.30
N ALA A 176 0.02 -12.05 2.95
CA ALA A 176 0.07 -10.74 3.62
C ALA A 176 -1.27 -10.00 3.55
N HIS A 177 -1.89 -9.97 2.37
CA HIS A 177 -3.23 -9.40 2.18
C HIS A 177 -4.30 -10.15 3.00
N ALA A 178 -4.31 -11.48 2.95
CA ALA A 178 -5.28 -12.30 3.66
C ALA A 178 -5.18 -12.14 5.19
N ILE A 179 -3.95 -12.05 5.71
CA ILE A 179 -3.67 -11.81 7.13
C ILE A 179 -4.22 -10.45 7.56
N HIS A 180 -3.97 -9.38 6.78
CA HIS A 180 -4.52 -8.07 7.08
C HIS A 180 -6.06 -8.08 7.07
N ASN A 181 -6.68 -8.64 6.01
CA ASN A 181 -8.14 -8.67 5.87
C ASN A 181 -8.87 -9.44 6.98
N ARG A 182 -8.19 -10.35 7.68
CA ARG A 182 -8.73 -11.08 8.83
C ARG A 182 -8.33 -10.47 10.18
N SER A 183 -7.48 -9.45 10.20
CA SER A 183 -6.97 -8.84 11.44
C SER A 183 -7.96 -7.82 12.03
N ASN A 184 -7.72 -7.43 13.28
CA ASN A 184 -8.44 -6.33 13.92
C ASN A 184 -8.22 -4.98 13.20
N ARG A 185 -7.24 -4.91 12.27
CA ARG A 185 -6.91 -3.73 11.47
C ARG A 185 -7.47 -3.78 10.04
N ALA A 186 -8.40 -4.71 9.74
CA ALA A 186 -8.95 -4.90 8.39
C ALA A 186 -9.69 -3.68 7.83
N SER A 187 -10.24 -2.82 8.69
CA SER A 187 -10.92 -1.56 8.32
C SER A 187 -9.96 -0.38 8.12
N PHE A 188 -8.70 -0.53 8.52
CA PHE A 188 -7.65 0.49 8.42
C PHE A 188 -6.81 0.31 7.15
N PRO A 189 -5.95 1.30 6.77
CA PRO A 189 -5.15 1.22 5.57
C PRO A 189 -4.24 -0.01 5.51
N PHE A 190 -4.12 -0.61 4.32
CA PHE A 190 -3.09 -1.60 3.98
C PHE A 190 -2.16 -1.00 2.93
N ILE A 191 -0.97 -0.59 3.33
CA ILE A 191 0.01 0.03 2.44
C ILE A 191 1.08 -0.99 2.09
N SER A 192 1.21 -1.27 0.79
CA SER A 192 2.15 -2.25 0.24
C SER A 192 3.25 -1.55 -0.55
N ILE A 193 4.49 -1.80 -0.17
CA ILE A 193 5.69 -1.35 -0.87
C ILE A 193 6.57 -2.55 -1.20
N ASN A 194 7.07 -2.57 -2.43
CA ASN A 194 8.16 -3.46 -2.80
C ASN A 194 9.48 -2.68 -2.72
N CYS A 195 10.40 -3.14 -1.87
CA CYS A 195 11.67 -2.49 -1.61
C CYS A 195 12.61 -2.46 -2.83
N THR A 196 12.37 -3.30 -3.85
CA THR A 196 13.18 -3.34 -5.09
C THR A 196 12.74 -2.32 -6.14
N THR A 197 11.58 -1.68 -5.97
CA THR A 197 10.98 -0.82 -7.02
C THR A 197 11.57 0.59 -7.03
N PHE A 198 12.14 1.04 -5.93
CA PHE A 198 12.61 2.41 -5.75
C PHE A 198 14.12 2.47 -5.58
N SER A 199 14.75 3.59 -5.99
CA SER A 199 16.10 3.91 -5.50
C SER A 199 16.05 4.17 -3.98
N LYS A 200 17.22 4.06 -3.33
CA LYS A 200 17.37 4.26 -1.88
C LYS A 200 16.74 5.58 -1.42
N GLU A 201 17.10 6.68 -2.07
CA GLU A 201 16.66 8.04 -1.72
C GLU A 201 15.15 8.20 -1.92
N ASN A 202 14.60 7.60 -2.98
CA ASN A 202 13.18 7.65 -3.25
C ASN A 202 12.38 6.81 -2.26
N LEU A 203 12.88 5.61 -1.91
CA LEU A 203 12.24 4.75 -0.92
C LEU A 203 12.19 5.43 0.46
N GLU A 204 13.27 6.12 0.83
CA GLU A 204 13.37 6.87 2.06
C GLU A 204 12.32 8.00 2.11
N LYS A 205 12.25 8.82 1.05
CA LYS A 205 11.26 9.91 0.94
C LYS A 205 9.82 9.37 0.92
N GLU A 206 9.57 8.24 0.27
CA GLU A 206 8.25 7.61 0.27
C GLU A 206 7.86 7.11 1.67
N LEU A 207 8.74 6.40 2.37
CA LEU A 207 8.42 5.82 3.68
C LEU A 207 8.30 6.90 4.76
N PHE A 208 9.28 7.78 4.88
CA PHE A 208 9.40 8.71 6.01
C PHE A 208 8.79 10.09 5.73
N GLY A 209 8.64 10.46 4.45
CA GLY A 209 8.24 11.80 4.06
C GLY A 209 9.36 12.83 4.24
N SER A 210 9.11 14.08 3.83
CA SER A 210 10.07 15.18 4.00
C SER A 210 9.36 16.45 4.44
N GLU A 211 9.96 17.21 5.36
CA GLU A 211 9.69 18.62 5.56
C GLU A 211 10.43 19.40 4.47
N GLN A 212 10.01 20.64 4.19
CA GLN A 212 10.46 21.44 3.05
C GLN A 212 11.96 21.32 2.77
N ASP A 213 12.32 21.01 1.52
CA ASP A 213 13.68 21.23 1.01
C ASP A 213 13.88 22.75 0.83
N VAL A 214 14.67 23.35 1.71
CA VAL A 214 15.00 24.79 1.71
C VAL A 214 15.84 25.18 0.46
N PHE A 215 16.37 24.22 -0.30
CA PHE A 215 17.33 24.40 -1.38
C PHE A 215 16.82 24.16 -2.80
N TYR A 216 15.61 23.62 -2.97
CA TYR A 216 14.99 23.45 -4.29
C TYR A 216 13.57 24.00 -4.27
N ASP A 217 13.18 24.72 -5.31
CA ASP A 217 11.96 25.53 -5.50
C ASP A 217 10.61 24.75 -5.44
N GLU A 218 10.62 23.53 -4.94
CA GLU A 218 9.42 22.73 -4.71
C GLU A 218 8.94 22.84 -3.24
N LYS A 219 8.14 23.87 -2.99
CA LYS A 219 7.42 24.16 -1.72
C LYS A 219 6.39 23.08 -1.32
N ARG A 220 6.67 21.78 -1.45
CA ARG A 220 5.69 20.74 -1.11
C ARG A 220 6.23 19.80 -0.04
N ARG A 221 5.73 19.96 1.18
CA ARG A 221 5.81 18.97 2.24
C ARG A 221 5.27 17.65 1.73
N LYS A 222 6.05 16.56 1.80
CA LYS A 222 5.62 15.21 1.42
C LYS A 222 5.28 14.41 2.67
N ILE A 223 4.02 13.97 2.77
CA ILE A 223 3.59 13.05 3.83
C ILE A 223 4.13 11.66 3.51
N GLY A 224 4.81 11.04 4.47
CA GLY A 224 5.36 9.69 4.33
C GLY A 224 4.29 8.60 4.46
N LEU A 225 4.55 7.44 3.85
CA LEU A 225 3.64 6.29 3.91
C LEU A 225 3.47 5.74 5.34
N LEU A 226 4.50 5.89 6.18
CA LEU A 226 4.42 5.55 7.60
C LEU A 226 3.37 6.39 8.36
N GLN A 227 3.16 7.65 7.97
CA GLN A 227 2.08 8.47 8.53
C GLN A 227 0.70 8.07 7.97
N LEU A 228 0.65 7.72 6.67
CA LEU A 228 -0.60 7.33 6.03
C LEU A 228 -1.11 5.95 6.49
N VAL A 229 -0.21 5.08 6.99
CA VAL A 229 -0.57 3.75 7.48
C VAL A 229 -0.99 3.73 8.95
N ASP A 230 -1.10 4.88 9.59
CA ASP A 230 -1.48 4.96 11.01
C ASP A 230 -2.71 4.11 11.33
N ARG A 231 -2.64 3.30 12.40
CA ARG A 231 -3.57 2.25 12.82
C ARG A 231 -3.73 1.09 11.82
N GLY A 232 -3.10 1.16 10.66
CA GLY A 232 -3.20 0.16 9.58
C GLY A 232 -2.11 -0.91 9.63
N THR A 233 -1.82 -1.45 8.43
CA THR A 233 -0.77 -2.46 8.22
C THR A 233 0.18 -2.00 7.11
N LEU A 234 1.46 -1.88 7.43
CA LEU A 234 2.52 -1.71 6.45
C LEU A 234 3.00 -3.07 5.97
N PHE A 235 2.98 -3.28 4.67
CA PHE A 235 3.51 -4.46 4.03
C PHE A 235 4.78 -4.12 3.23
N LEU A 236 5.93 -4.63 3.68
CA LEU A 236 7.22 -4.49 3.01
C LEU A 236 7.56 -5.78 2.27
N ASP A 237 7.47 -5.75 0.94
CA ASP A 237 7.83 -6.88 0.09
C ASP A 237 9.33 -6.83 -0.23
N GLU A 238 10.03 -7.96 -0.10
CA GLU A 238 11.48 -8.13 -0.26
C GLU A 238 12.30 -7.21 0.69
N ILE A 239 12.05 -7.34 2.00
CA ILE A 239 12.71 -6.55 3.07
C ILE A 239 14.24 -6.69 3.06
N SER A 240 14.78 -7.80 2.52
CA SER A 240 16.21 -8.06 2.36
C SER A 240 16.93 -7.05 1.48
N GLU A 241 16.19 -6.30 0.64
CA GLU A 241 16.74 -5.30 -0.28
C GLU A 241 16.83 -3.89 0.34
N LEU A 242 16.39 -3.74 1.59
CA LEU A 242 16.54 -2.45 2.29
C LEU A 242 18.01 -2.11 2.53
N ASP A 243 18.40 -0.89 2.14
CA ASP A 243 19.71 -0.35 2.49
C ASP A 243 19.92 -0.28 4.01
N TYR A 244 21.15 -0.49 4.46
CA TYR A 244 21.51 -0.55 5.88
C TYR A 244 21.12 0.70 6.68
N SER A 245 21.15 1.89 6.06
CA SER A 245 20.72 3.14 6.69
C SER A 245 19.20 3.17 6.91
N LEU A 246 18.42 2.65 5.94
CA LEU A 246 16.96 2.55 6.05
C LEU A 246 16.55 1.52 7.09
N GLN A 247 17.31 0.43 7.22
CA GLN A 247 17.11 -0.54 8.29
C GLN A 247 17.21 0.12 9.68
N THR A 248 18.18 1.02 9.87
CA THR A 248 18.35 1.78 11.13
C THR A 248 17.14 2.66 11.43
N LYS A 249 16.67 3.41 10.41
CA LYS A 249 15.50 4.29 10.59
C LYS A 249 14.22 3.51 10.85
N LEU A 250 14.02 2.40 10.14
CA LEU A 250 12.87 1.52 10.36
C LEU A 250 12.89 0.91 11.76
N LEU A 251 14.06 0.49 12.24
CA LEU A 251 14.22 -0.03 13.60
C LEU A 251 13.81 1.00 14.64
N HIS A 252 14.29 2.25 14.51
CA HIS A 252 13.94 3.35 15.43
C HIS A 252 12.41 3.54 15.50
N VAL A 253 11.75 3.61 14.33
CA VAL A 253 10.30 3.75 14.26
C VAL A 253 9.56 2.58 14.92
N LEU A 254 10.05 1.35 14.77
CA LEU A 254 9.44 0.16 15.37
C LEU A 254 9.65 0.10 16.89
N GLN A 255 10.74 0.70 17.42
CA GLN A 255 11.05 0.73 18.84
C GLN A 255 10.31 1.85 19.56
N GLU A 256 10.45 3.09 19.07
CA GLU A 256 9.97 4.30 19.74
C GLU A 256 8.50 4.61 19.40
N LYS A 257 7.95 3.99 18.37
CA LYS A 257 6.59 4.31 17.87
C LYS A 257 6.42 5.78 17.48
N THR A 258 7.52 6.42 17.09
CA THR A 258 7.57 7.78 16.59
C THR A 258 8.29 7.83 15.25
N LEU A 259 7.91 8.80 14.42
CA LEU A 259 8.49 9.08 13.12
C LEU A 259 9.05 10.50 13.11
N ILE A 260 10.27 10.66 12.62
CA ILE A 260 10.84 11.96 12.27
C ILE A 260 10.92 12.02 10.73
N GLN A 261 10.32 13.04 10.12
CA GLN A 261 10.40 13.26 8.66
C GLN A 261 11.83 13.69 8.27
N ILE A 262 12.20 13.43 7.02
CA ILE A 262 13.51 13.87 6.50
C ILE A 262 13.58 15.41 6.56
N GLY A 263 14.66 15.93 7.16
CA GLY A 263 14.84 17.37 7.37
C GLY A 263 14.00 17.97 8.50
N GLY A 264 13.14 17.17 9.17
CA GLY A 264 12.32 17.59 10.29
C GLY A 264 12.99 17.31 11.64
N LEU A 265 12.47 17.96 12.70
CA LEU A 265 12.88 17.75 14.09
C LEU A 265 11.73 17.22 14.94
N LYS A 266 10.51 17.27 14.43
CA LYS A 266 9.31 16.91 15.18
C LYS A 266 9.08 15.41 15.15
N GLU A 267 8.95 14.82 16.33
CA GLU A 267 8.50 13.44 16.51
C GLU A 267 6.98 13.37 16.31
N ILE A 268 6.56 12.45 15.44
CA ILE A 268 5.15 12.20 15.12
C ILE A 268 4.82 10.79 15.63
N PRO A 269 3.92 10.64 16.60
CA PRO A 269 3.52 9.32 17.07
C PRO A 269 2.80 8.56 15.97
N ILE A 270 3.13 7.27 15.79
CA ILE A 270 2.51 6.37 14.80
C ILE A 270 2.28 4.99 15.40
N ASP A 271 1.16 4.37 15.02
CA ASP A 271 0.85 2.99 15.35
C ASP A 271 0.53 2.22 14.09
N PHE A 272 1.31 1.21 13.77
CA PHE A 272 1.04 0.32 12.65
C PHE A 272 1.51 -1.11 12.95
N ARG A 273 0.89 -2.07 12.27
CA ARG A 273 1.34 -3.46 12.21
C ARG A 273 2.27 -3.63 11.03
N LEU A 274 3.38 -4.36 11.19
CA LEU A 274 4.32 -4.65 10.12
C LEU A 274 4.18 -6.10 9.65
N ILE A 275 4.06 -6.30 8.33
CA ILE A 275 4.21 -7.58 7.66
C ILE A 275 5.34 -7.44 6.65
N CYS A 276 6.36 -8.30 6.73
CA CYS A 276 7.48 -8.31 5.81
C CYS A 276 7.53 -9.61 5.02
N THR A 277 8.07 -9.55 3.80
CA THR A 277 8.40 -10.76 3.04
C THR A 277 9.86 -10.75 2.59
N THR A 278 10.42 -11.92 2.38
CA THR A 278 11.72 -12.11 1.74
C THR A 278 11.83 -13.51 1.12
N ASN A 279 12.63 -13.65 0.08
CA ASN A 279 13.06 -14.92 -0.49
C ASN A 279 14.49 -15.31 -0.06
N LYS A 280 15.21 -14.41 0.65
CA LYS A 280 16.57 -14.63 1.14
C LYS A 280 16.58 -15.07 2.60
N ASP A 281 17.63 -15.75 3.01
CA ASP A 281 17.86 -16.03 4.42
C ASP A 281 18.41 -14.76 5.11
N LEU A 282 17.59 -14.15 5.96
CA LEU A 282 17.99 -12.94 6.68
C LEU A 282 19.08 -13.19 7.73
N LEU A 283 19.15 -14.40 8.32
CA LEU A 283 20.22 -14.74 9.26
C LEU A 283 21.58 -14.83 8.57
N GLU A 284 21.60 -15.37 7.35
CA GLU A 284 22.80 -15.35 6.53
C GLU A 284 23.23 -13.91 6.19
N LEU A 285 22.28 -13.03 5.83
CA LEU A 285 22.57 -11.62 5.57
C LEU A 285 23.04 -10.88 6.83
N VAL A 286 22.54 -11.26 8.02
CA VAL A 286 23.05 -10.75 9.30
C VAL A 286 24.51 -11.15 9.51
N ASN A 287 24.85 -12.41 9.25
CA ASN A 287 26.23 -12.90 9.37
C ASN A 287 27.17 -12.22 8.37
N GLN A 288 26.68 -11.85 7.20
CA GLN A 288 27.43 -11.09 6.18
C GLN A 288 27.50 -9.57 6.47
N GLY A 289 26.89 -9.07 7.56
CA GLY A 289 26.82 -7.64 7.86
C GLY A 289 25.94 -6.80 6.94
N LYS A 290 25.11 -7.44 6.10
CA LYS A 290 24.20 -6.77 5.15
C LYS A 290 22.81 -6.49 5.73
N PHE A 291 22.45 -7.16 6.83
CA PHE A 291 21.21 -6.94 7.55
C PHE A 291 21.48 -6.79 9.05
N ARG A 292 20.76 -5.89 9.70
CA ARG A 292 20.94 -5.64 11.13
C ARG A 292 20.30 -6.75 11.97
N LYS A 293 21.03 -7.26 12.93
CA LYS A 293 20.59 -8.31 13.86
C LYS A 293 19.40 -7.85 14.73
N ASP A 294 19.45 -6.62 15.20
CA ASP A 294 18.41 -6.02 16.04
C ASP A 294 17.08 -5.85 15.27
N LEU A 295 17.13 -5.39 14.01
CA LEU A 295 15.97 -5.31 13.15
C LEU A 295 15.39 -6.70 12.85
N TYR A 296 16.23 -7.70 12.57
CA TYR A 296 15.78 -9.08 12.33
C TYR A 296 14.90 -9.58 13.48
N TYR A 297 15.33 -9.45 14.74
CA TYR A 297 14.52 -9.89 15.88
C TYR A 297 13.25 -9.06 16.08
N ARG A 298 13.25 -7.80 15.66
CA ARG A 298 12.08 -6.93 15.78
C ARG A 298 11.00 -7.22 14.75
N ILE A 299 11.39 -7.66 13.54
CA ILE A 299 10.45 -8.01 12.46
C ILE A 299 10.04 -9.49 12.48
N SER A 300 10.90 -10.39 12.97
CA SER A 300 10.69 -11.85 13.00
C SER A 300 10.04 -12.31 14.30
N VAL A 301 9.03 -11.58 14.81
CA VAL A 301 8.30 -11.99 16.01
C VAL A 301 7.45 -13.24 15.72
N ILE A 302 6.78 -13.26 14.58
CA ILE A 302 6.03 -14.43 14.11
C ILE A 302 6.58 -14.80 12.73
N PRO A 303 7.43 -15.86 12.63
CA PRO A 303 7.88 -16.36 11.35
C PRO A 303 6.80 -17.22 10.69
N LEU A 304 6.56 -16.97 9.38
CA LEU A 304 5.67 -17.77 8.54
C LEU A 304 6.43 -18.23 7.29
N LYS A 305 6.78 -19.51 7.23
CA LYS A 305 7.50 -20.08 6.09
C LYS A 305 6.51 -20.69 5.10
N LEU A 306 6.49 -20.18 3.85
CA LEU A 306 5.74 -20.78 2.76
C LEU A 306 6.58 -21.79 2.02
N LEU A 307 6.01 -22.97 1.77
CA LEU A 307 6.67 -24.04 1.06
C LEU A 307 6.70 -23.78 -0.46
N PRO A 308 7.77 -24.19 -1.16
CA PRO A 308 7.79 -24.23 -2.61
C PRO A 308 6.73 -25.21 -3.13
N LEU A 309 6.29 -25.01 -4.38
CA LEU A 309 5.18 -25.77 -4.95
C LEU A 309 5.49 -27.27 -5.07
N LYS A 310 6.75 -27.63 -5.32
CA LYS A 310 7.24 -29.02 -5.33
C LYS A 310 7.01 -29.78 -4.01
N ASN A 311 6.92 -29.08 -2.88
CA ASN A 311 6.69 -29.66 -1.55
C ASN A 311 5.21 -29.65 -1.14
N ARG A 312 4.30 -29.21 -2.05
CA ARG A 312 2.85 -29.20 -1.88
C ARG A 312 2.14 -29.58 -3.18
N ARG A 313 2.56 -30.70 -3.76
CA ARG A 313 2.10 -31.16 -5.08
C ARG A 313 0.58 -31.36 -5.15
N GLY A 314 -0.06 -31.68 -4.02
CA GLY A 314 -1.52 -31.78 -3.92
C GLY A 314 -2.28 -30.49 -4.27
N ASP A 315 -1.63 -29.31 -4.21
CA ASP A 315 -2.25 -28.05 -4.60
C ASP A 315 -2.26 -27.84 -6.11
N ILE A 316 -1.36 -28.50 -6.88
CA ILE A 316 -1.12 -28.21 -8.29
C ILE A 316 -2.38 -28.40 -9.15
N PRO A 317 -3.12 -29.52 -9.05
CA PRO A 317 -4.33 -29.71 -9.86
C PRO A 317 -5.39 -28.62 -9.59
N ALA A 318 -5.61 -28.28 -8.33
CA ALA A 318 -6.59 -27.28 -7.94
C ALA A 318 -6.17 -25.85 -8.36
N LEU A 319 -4.87 -25.54 -8.34
CA LEU A 319 -4.33 -24.27 -8.82
C LEU A 319 -4.46 -24.16 -10.34
N ALA A 320 -4.06 -25.21 -11.07
CA ALA A 320 -4.16 -25.25 -12.53
C ALA A 320 -5.61 -25.09 -13.01
N ASP A 321 -6.54 -25.85 -12.42
CA ASP A 321 -7.96 -25.78 -12.72
C ASP A 321 -8.53 -24.38 -12.42
N LYS A 322 -8.16 -23.79 -11.30
CA LYS A 322 -8.60 -22.43 -10.94
C LYS A 322 -8.10 -21.39 -11.94
N PHE A 323 -6.85 -21.45 -12.35
CA PHE A 323 -6.30 -20.50 -13.33
C PHE A 323 -6.97 -20.67 -14.68
N LEU A 324 -7.20 -21.91 -15.11
CA LEU A 324 -7.89 -22.21 -16.36
C LEU A 324 -9.34 -21.69 -16.33
N LYS A 325 -10.07 -21.92 -15.24
CA LYS A 325 -11.44 -21.40 -15.05
C LYS A 325 -11.49 -19.87 -15.05
N ASP A 326 -10.51 -19.19 -14.44
CA ASP A 326 -10.45 -17.73 -14.44
C ASP A 326 -10.22 -17.19 -15.86
N LEU A 327 -9.37 -17.83 -16.67
CA LEU A 327 -9.16 -17.51 -18.08
C LEU A 327 -10.40 -17.82 -18.93
N SER A 328 -11.00 -19.00 -18.77
CA SER A 328 -12.24 -19.41 -19.46
C SER A 328 -13.36 -18.40 -19.25
N LYS A 329 -13.56 -17.95 -18.01
CA LYS A 329 -14.55 -16.93 -17.68
C LYS A 329 -14.22 -15.57 -18.32
N LYS A 330 -12.95 -15.17 -18.31
CA LYS A 330 -12.49 -13.89 -18.87
C LYS A 330 -12.67 -13.82 -20.39
N TYR A 331 -12.34 -14.90 -21.09
CA TYR A 331 -12.31 -14.95 -22.54
C TYR A 331 -13.53 -15.67 -23.14
N ARG A 332 -14.47 -16.19 -22.32
CA ARG A 332 -15.67 -16.92 -22.72
C ARG A 332 -15.35 -18.13 -23.63
N LYS A 333 -14.24 -18.81 -23.37
CA LYS A 333 -13.78 -20.04 -24.05
C LYS A 333 -13.71 -21.15 -23.01
N GLU A 334 -14.50 -22.22 -23.17
CA GLU A 334 -14.45 -23.37 -22.27
C GLU A 334 -13.29 -24.28 -22.68
N VAL A 335 -12.36 -24.47 -21.76
CA VAL A 335 -11.18 -25.31 -21.95
C VAL A 335 -10.94 -26.15 -20.67
N SER A 336 -10.51 -27.38 -20.85
CA SER A 336 -10.18 -28.29 -19.75
C SER A 336 -8.83 -28.97 -19.99
N PHE A 337 -8.21 -29.48 -18.95
CA PHE A 337 -7.01 -30.32 -19.06
C PHE A 337 -7.39 -31.79 -19.19
N SER A 338 -6.64 -32.55 -20.00
CA SER A 338 -6.68 -34.01 -19.94
C SER A 338 -6.04 -34.52 -18.62
N GLU A 339 -6.41 -35.72 -18.17
CA GLU A 339 -5.86 -36.30 -16.95
C GLU A 339 -4.33 -36.46 -17.00
N ASP A 340 -3.78 -36.77 -18.18
CA ASP A 340 -2.34 -36.98 -18.35
C ASP A 340 -1.56 -35.66 -18.23
N VAL A 341 -2.13 -34.54 -18.70
CA VAL A 341 -1.57 -33.19 -18.47
C VAL A 341 -1.51 -32.90 -16.97
N ILE A 342 -2.59 -33.13 -16.24
CA ILE A 342 -2.62 -32.91 -14.78
C ILE A 342 -1.60 -33.75 -14.05
N LYS A 343 -1.40 -35.04 -14.44
CA LYS A 343 -0.35 -35.91 -13.87
C LYS A 343 1.04 -35.34 -14.14
N LEU A 344 1.29 -34.86 -15.35
CA LEU A 344 2.58 -34.29 -15.73
C LEU A 344 2.85 -32.99 -14.97
N LEU A 345 1.89 -32.05 -14.95
CA LEU A 345 2.00 -30.81 -14.18
C LEU A 345 2.26 -31.09 -12.69
N SER A 346 1.61 -32.10 -12.08
CA SER A 346 1.78 -32.48 -10.68
C SER A 346 3.17 -33.03 -10.37
N ASN A 347 3.87 -33.55 -11.37
CA ASN A 347 5.19 -34.16 -11.23
C ASN A 347 6.34 -33.20 -11.53
N TYR A 348 6.09 -32.05 -12.15
CA TYR A 348 7.11 -31.05 -12.47
C TYR A 348 7.56 -30.29 -11.20
N ASP A 349 8.79 -29.77 -11.17
CA ASP A 349 9.39 -29.21 -9.96
C ASP A 349 9.07 -27.74 -9.72
N TRP A 350 8.55 -27.03 -10.71
CA TRP A 350 8.06 -25.64 -10.60
C TRP A 350 9.06 -24.70 -9.91
N SER A 351 10.23 -24.48 -10.49
CA SER A 351 11.26 -23.59 -9.94
C SER A 351 10.75 -22.14 -9.71
N GLY A 352 9.85 -21.66 -10.58
CA GLY A 352 9.14 -20.40 -10.44
C GLY A 352 7.83 -20.48 -9.64
N ASN A 353 7.56 -21.64 -9.03
CA ASN A 353 6.41 -21.89 -8.15
C ASN A 353 5.05 -21.60 -8.83
N ILE A 354 4.11 -20.98 -8.10
CA ILE A 354 2.76 -20.65 -8.60
C ILE A 354 2.81 -19.66 -9.77
N ARG A 355 3.84 -18.79 -9.82
CA ARG A 355 3.98 -17.83 -10.93
C ARG A 355 4.27 -18.55 -12.25
N GLU A 356 5.17 -19.52 -12.21
CA GLU A 356 5.51 -20.35 -13.38
C GLU A 356 4.29 -21.18 -13.81
N LEU A 357 3.64 -21.89 -12.87
CA LEU A 357 2.43 -22.66 -13.17
C LEU A 357 1.35 -21.79 -13.85
N ARG A 358 1.10 -20.59 -13.32
CA ARG A 358 0.12 -19.67 -13.90
C ARG A 358 0.49 -19.27 -15.33
N ASN A 359 1.76 -18.95 -15.57
CA ASN A 359 2.23 -18.58 -16.91
C ASN A 359 2.06 -19.73 -17.91
N ILE A 360 2.36 -20.97 -17.48
CA ILE A 360 2.16 -22.16 -18.32
C ILE A 360 0.68 -22.39 -18.61
N VAL A 361 -0.20 -22.29 -17.63
CA VAL A 361 -1.65 -22.41 -17.84
C VAL A 361 -2.15 -21.31 -18.80
N GLU A 362 -1.68 -20.09 -18.69
CA GLU A 362 -2.04 -18.99 -19.59
C GLU A 362 -1.49 -19.23 -21.00
N PHE A 363 -0.27 -19.74 -21.14
CA PHE A 363 0.29 -20.13 -22.43
C PHE A 363 -0.56 -21.22 -23.09
N LEU A 364 -0.84 -22.31 -22.39
CA LEU A 364 -1.64 -23.43 -22.91
C LEU A 364 -3.06 -23.00 -23.31
N PHE A 365 -3.69 -22.14 -22.52
CA PHE A 365 -5.02 -21.58 -22.86
C PHE A 365 -5.01 -20.78 -24.14
N ASN A 366 -3.94 -20.02 -24.41
CA ASN A 366 -3.84 -19.16 -25.59
C ASN A 366 -3.36 -19.89 -26.84
N THR A 367 -2.59 -20.99 -26.72
CA THR A 367 -2.00 -21.71 -27.84
C THR A 367 -2.81 -22.93 -28.28
N SER A 368 -3.64 -23.50 -27.40
CA SER A 368 -4.47 -24.65 -27.75
C SER A 368 -5.69 -24.22 -28.57
N ASP A 369 -5.86 -24.85 -29.73
CA ASP A 369 -7.05 -24.65 -30.58
C ASP A 369 -8.23 -25.52 -30.14
N SER A 370 -8.00 -26.53 -29.33
CA SER A 370 -9.01 -27.48 -28.84
C SER A 370 -9.65 -27.06 -27.53
N THR A 371 -10.79 -27.65 -27.20
CA THR A 371 -11.45 -27.50 -25.89
C THR A 371 -10.83 -28.33 -24.78
N ILE A 372 -9.96 -29.30 -25.16
CA ILE A 372 -9.23 -30.15 -24.23
C ILE A 372 -7.74 -29.99 -24.51
N ILE A 373 -7.01 -29.50 -23.51
CA ILE A 373 -5.55 -29.39 -23.55
C ILE A 373 -4.97 -30.79 -23.34
N THR A 374 -4.17 -31.25 -24.29
CA THR A 374 -3.51 -32.55 -24.28
C THR A 374 -2.01 -32.41 -24.06
N ILE A 375 -1.34 -33.54 -23.95
CA ILE A 375 0.12 -33.57 -23.80
C ILE A 375 0.84 -32.90 -24.99
N GLU A 376 0.28 -32.97 -26.18
CA GLU A 376 0.86 -32.40 -27.41
C GLU A 376 0.88 -30.85 -27.39
N ASP A 377 0.04 -30.23 -26.60
CA ASP A 377 -0.03 -28.76 -26.41
C ASP A 377 1.06 -28.24 -25.45
N LEU A 378 1.70 -29.14 -24.68
CA LEU A 378 2.67 -28.77 -23.66
C LEU A 378 4.03 -28.42 -24.28
N PRO A 379 4.76 -27.42 -23.76
CA PRO A 379 6.13 -27.14 -24.17
C PRO A 379 7.09 -28.28 -23.85
N ASP A 380 8.03 -28.54 -24.76
CA ASP A 380 8.99 -29.69 -24.69
C ASP A 380 9.76 -29.76 -23.36
N TYR A 381 10.12 -28.61 -22.77
CA TYR A 381 10.90 -28.59 -21.52
C TYR A 381 10.14 -29.14 -20.30
N LEU A 382 8.81 -29.23 -20.35
CA LEU A 382 8.02 -29.85 -19.29
C LEU A 382 8.15 -31.39 -19.30
N TYR A 383 8.51 -31.96 -20.42
CA TYR A 383 8.78 -33.42 -20.55
C TYR A 383 10.22 -33.78 -20.19
N ILE A 384 11.16 -32.91 -20.57
CA ILE A 384 12.60 -33.25 -20.56
C ILE A 384 13.14 -33.33 -19.12
N SER A 385 12.49 -32.69 -18.14
CA SER A 385 13.03 -32.54 -16.77
C SER A 385 13.17 -33.86 -15.98
N LYS A 386 12.52 -34.96 -16.37
CA LYS A 386 12.64 -36.27 -15.68
C LYS A 386 13.32 -37.35 -16.45
N GLU A 387 13.40 -37.26 -17.78
CA GLU A 387 14.06 -38.30 -18.57
C GLU A 387 15.59 -38.22 -18.51
N ASN A 388 16.14 -37.03 -18.24
CA ASN A 388 17.59 -36.82 -18.19
C ASN A 388 18.30 -37.45 -16.98
N GLU A 389 17.61 -37.85 -15.93
CA GLU A 389 18.23 -38.55 -14.78
C GLU A 389 18.47 -40.03 -15.02
N HIS A 390 17.91 -40.62 -16.09
CA HIS A 390 18.02 -42.06 -16.37
C HIS A 390 19.02 -42.38 -17.46
N TYR A 391 19.49 -41.42 -18.25
CA TYR A 391 20.44 -41.67 -19.32
C TYR A 391 21.88 -41.55 -18.85
N LYS A 392 22.60 -42.64 -18.84
CA LYS A 392 24.03 -42.68 -18.46
C LYS A 392 24.94 -42.01 -19.49
N ASN A 393 24.50 -41.90 -20.77
CA ASN A 393 25.27 -41.32 -21.85
C ASN A 393 24.37 -40.89 -23.02
N LEU A 394 24.92 -40.11 -23.97
CA LEU A 394 24.24 -39.60 -25.16
C LEU A 394 23.63 -40.73 -26.04
N ASN A 395 24.30 -41.88 -26.14
CA ASN A 395 23.80 -42.96 -26.96
C ASN A 395 22.51 -43.56 -26.41
N ASP A 396 22.36 -43.69 -25.11
CA ASP A 396 21.13 -44.17 -24.47
C ASP A 396 19.96 -43.20 -24.70
N TYR A 397 20.23 -41.92 -24.62
CA TYR A 397 19.25 -40.88 -24.94
C TYR A 397 18.79 -40.93 -26.39
N LEU A 398 19.73 -41.01 -27.34
CA LEU A 398 19.42 -41.10 -28.77
C LEU A 398 18.59 -42.35 -29.11
N LYS A 399 18.91 -43.50 -28.53
CA LYS A 399 18.15 -44.75 -28.71
C LYS A 399 16.70 -44.60 -28.26
N GLU A 400 16.48 -43.94 -27.13
CA GLU A 400 15.11 -43.73 -26.60
C GLU A 400 14.31 -42.73 -27.46
N CYS A 401 14.94 -41.65 -27.95
CA CYS A 401 14.35 -40.73 -28.90
C CYS A 401 13.96 -41.42 -30.20
N GLU A 402 14.85 -42.23 -30.77
CA GLU A 402 14.57 -43.04 -31.95
C GLU A 402 13.39 -44.00 -31.73
N LYS A 403 13.36 -44.69 -30.58
CA LYS A 403 12.29 -45.62 -30.22
C LYS A 403 10.93 -44.91 -30.10
N LYS A 404 10.90 -43.74 -29.49
CA LYS A 404 9.68 -42.90 -29.37
C LYS A 404 9.20 -42.45 -30.75
N TYR A 405 10.09 -41.95 -31.59
CA TYR A 405 9.75 -41.51 -32.94
C TYR A 405 9.20 -42.65 -33.81
N ILE A 406 9.86 -43.83 -33.78
CA ILE A 406 9.41 -45.01 -34.48
C ILE A 406 8.00 -45.45 -34.01
N LYS A 407 7.75 -45.46 -32.69
CA LYS A 407 6.42 -45.77 -32.15
C LYS A 407 5.34 -44.75 -32.61
N LYS A 408 5.68 -43.46 -32.65
CA LYS A 408 4.77 -42.42 -33.14
C LYS A 408 4.37 -42.65 -34.61
N ILE A 409 5.33 -43.00 -35.45
CA ILE A 409 5.07 -43.34 -36.86
C ILE A 409 4.24 -44.62 -36.98
N LEU A 410 4.55 -45.67 -36.22
CA LEU A 410 3.79 -46.91 -36.20
C LEU A 410 2.32 -46.74 -35.82
N ASN A 411 2.02 -45.83 -34.95
CA ASN A 411 0.62 -45.55 -34.55
C ASN A 411 -0.25 -45.00 -35.70
N ASN A 412 0.36 -44.48 -36.78
CA ASN A 412 -0.36 -44.02 -37.97
C ASN A 412 -0.68 -45.15 -38.95
N PHE A 413 -0.23 -46.36 -38.68
CA PHE A 413 -0.44 -47.56 -39.51
C PHE A 413 -1.08 -48.68 -38.68
N ASP A 414 -1.76 -49.62 -39.36
CA ASP A 414 -2.30 -50.77 -38.68
C ASP A 414 -1.19 -51.69 -38.12
N ASN A 415 -1.49 -52.51 -37.13
CA ASN A 415 -0.50 -53.34 -36.45
C ASN A 415 -0.15 -54.61 -37.23
N SER A 416 -0.53 -54.69 -38.53
CA SER A 416 -0.25 -55.78 -39.45
C SER A 416 1.21 -55.77 -39.90
N LEU A 417 1.65 -56.93 -40.50
CA LEU A 417 2.96 -56.98 -41.11
C LEU A 417 3.12 -55.95 -42.26
N GLU A 418 2.02 -55.69 -42.98
CA GLU A 418 2.00 -54.75 -44.09
C GLU A 418 2.11 -53.31 -43.60
N GLY A 419 1.41 -52.93 -42.51
CA GLY A 419 1.52 -51.60 -41.87
C GLY A 419 2.95 -51.36 -41.33
N LYS A 420 3.60 -52.37 -40.75
CA LYS A 420 5.01 -52.25 -40.31
C LYS A 420 5.99 -52.10 -41.46
N LYS A 421 5.77 -52.75 -42.63
CA LYS A 421 6.56 -52.53 -43.84
C LYS A 421 6.41 -51.10 -44.38
N GLN A 422 5.19 -50.57 -44.37
CA GLN A 422 4.92 -49.19 -44.81
C GLN A 422 5.59 -48.17 -43.89
N ALA A 423 5.51 -48.36 -42.57
CA ALA A 423 6.22 -47.53 -41.59
C ALA A 423 7.75 -47.59 -41.76
N ALA A 424 8.32 -48.79 -41.96
CA ALA A 424 9.74 -48.94 -42.22
C ALA A 424 10.19 -48.23 -43.50
N LYS A 425 9.37 -48.31 -44.57
CA LYS A 425 9.60 -47.58 -45.83
C LYS A 425 9.54 -46.07 -45.66
N LEU A 426 8.58 -45.54 -44.87
CA LEU A 426 8.48 -44.12 -44.55
C LEU A 426 9.68 -43.62 -43.74
N LEU A 427 10.22 -44.48 -42.87
CA LEU A 427 11.39 -44.17 -42.03
C LEU A 427 12.72 -44.42 -42.76
N GLU A 428 12.69 -44.86 -44.00
CA GLU A 428 13.87 -45.24 -44.85
C GLU A 428 14.80 -46.25 -44.14
N ILE A 429 14.24 -47.19 -43.36
CA ILE A 429 14.97 -48.27 -42.69
C ILE A 429 14.46 -49.65 -43.11
N SER A 430 15.28 -50.65 -42.89
CA SER A 430 14.82 -52.02 -43.11
C SER A 430 13.84 -52.48 -42.03
N LEU A 431 12.96 -53.43 -42.36
CA LEU A 431 12.05 -54.03 -41.40
C LEU A 431 12.80 -54.67 -40.21
N ALA A 432 13.94 -55.25 -40.44
CA ALA A 432 14.82 -55.82 -39.42
C ALA A 432 15.37 -54.71 -38.48
N THR A 433 15.80 -53.58 -39.08
CA THR A 433 16.25 -52.39 -38.31
C THR A 433 15.15 -51.83 -37.45
N LEU A 434 13.91 -51.77 -37.96
CA LEU A 434 12.74 -51.32 -37.21
C LEU A 434 12.48 -52.19 -35.99
N TYR A 435 12.53 -53.50 -36.12
CA TYR A 435 12.38 -54.41 -34.97
C TYR A 435 13.52 -54.29 -33.98
N ASN A 436 14.76 -54.16 -34.43
CA ASN A 436 15.92 -54.00 -33.54
C ASN A 436 15.89 -52.70 -32.75
N LYS A 437 15.32 -51.62 -33.32
CA LYS A 437 15.19 -50.34 -32.64
C LYS A 437 13.98 -50.25 -31.70
N LEU A 438 13.04 -51.20 -31.82
CA LEU A 438 11.88 -51.31 -30.91
C LEU A 438 12.15 -52.25 -29.74
N SER A 439 13.07 -53.20 -29.88
CA SER A 439 13.52 -54.01 -28.77
C SER A 439 14.37 -53.21 -27.80
#